data_362fb41736cb461f6d83573164ec8709
#
_entry.id   362fb41736cb461f6d83573164ec8709
#
_cell.length_a   1.000
_cell.length_b   1.000
_cell.length_c   1.000
_cell.angle_alpha   90.00
_cell.angle_beta   90.00
_cell.angle_gamma   90.00
#
_symmetry.space_group_name_H-M   'P 1'
#
loop_
_entity.id
_entity.type
_entity.pdbx_description
1 polymer ?
#
loop_
_entity_poly.entity_id
_entity_poly.type
_entity_poly.pdbx_seq_one_letter_code
_entity_poly.pdbx_strand_id
1 'polypeptide(L)'
;MNLTYKQRADDRHMENNNEIFKVAIVGSGPAGLSAGAHAAVLGIKHILLEKTDHASDTIYKFQKGKHVMATPDVLPLRSDVDFSMGSREDVLDTWNGALDEHQVNVRYNAEVKEVSGQKGNFELTLTNGDVIKTETIVLAIGLQGNLNTLRIPGAENVTHLQYQLDDPDEYEHETIIVIGAGDAAIEN
;
A
#
# COMPACT_ATOMS: atom_id res chain seq x y z
N MET A 1 -21.04 -19.56 -7.92
CA MET A 1 -19.60 -19.43 -8.22
C MET A 1 -19.21 -18.04 -7.80
N ASN A 2 -18.57 -17.89 -6.61
CA ASN A 2 -18.18 -16.58 -6.12
C ASN A 2 -16.87 -16.17 -6.79
N LEU A 3 -16.91 -15.12 -7.60
CA LEU A 3 -15.70 -14.48 -8.15
C LEU A 3 -14.88 -13.92 -7.00
N THR A 4 -13.56 -14.12 -7.02
CA THR A 4 -12.65 -13.50 -6.07
C THR A 4 -12.65 -11.99 -6.24
N TYR A 5 -12.30 -11.23 -5.20
CA TYR A 5 -12.21 -9.76 -5.23
C TYR A 5 -11.34 -9.27 -6.42
N LYS A 6 -10.23 -9.98 -6.70
CA LYS A 6 -9.34 -9.70 -7.84
C LYS A 6 -10.07 -9.77 -9.19
N GLN A 7 -10.93 -10.76 -9.39
CA GLN A 7 -11.71 -10.91 -10.63
C GLN A 7 -12.79 -9.83 -10.78
N ARG A 8 -13.40 -9.38 -9.65
CA ARG A 8 -14.40 -8.31 -9.67
C ARG A 8 -13.80 -6.93 -9.90
N ALA A 9 -12.53 -6.73 -9.51
CA ALA A 9 -11.80 -5.49 -9.76
C ALA A 9 -11.42 -5.37 -11.25
N ASP A 10 -10.91 -6.45 -11.85
CA ASP A 10 -10.53 -6.49 -13.27
C ASP A 10 -11.72 -6.25 -14.21
N ASP A 11 -12.88 -6.85 -13.92
CA ASP A 11 -14.10 -6.70 -14.75
C ASP A 11 -14.67 -5.27 -14.72
N ARG A 12 -14.46 -4.50 -13.64
CA ARG A 12 -14.93 -3.10 -13.52
C ARG A 12 -14.07 -2.10 -14.28
N HIS A 13 -12.84 -2.44 -14.64
CA HIS A 13 -11.89 -1.50 -15.27
C HIS A 13 -11.90 -1.50 -16.80
N MET A 14 -12.68 -2.36 -17.44
CA MET A 14 -12.79 -2.40 -18.90
C MET A 14 -13.76 -1.37 -19.49
N GLU A 15 -14.45 -0.57 -18.67
CA GLU A 15 -15.46 0.38 -19.14
C GLU A 15 -15.04 1.83 -18.93
N ASN A 16 -14.81 2.51 -20.05
CA ASN A 16 -14.73 3.97 -20.27
C ASN A 16 -13.41 4.71 -19.98
N ASN A 17 -12.62 4.89 -21.03
CA ASN A 17 -11.52 5.88 -21.11
C ASN A 17 -11.93 7.36 -20.87
N ASN A 18 -13.19 7.64 -20.54
CA ASN A 18 -13.72 9.00 -20.31
C ASN A 18 -14.25 9.24 -18.89
N GLU A 19 -14.00 8.31 -17.98
CA GLU A 19 -14.46 8.45 -16.60
C GLU A 19 -13.62 9.49 -15.85
N ILE A 20 -14.29 10.48 -15.22
CA ILE A 20 -13.63 11.48 -14.38
C ILE A 20 -13.99 11.19 -12.93
N PHE A 21 -12.97 11.00 -12.10
CA PHE A 21 -13.12 10.84 -10.65
C PHE A 21 -13.15 12.19 -9.95
N LYS A 22 -13.83 12.28 -8.83
CA LYS A 22 -13.78 13.45 -7.95
C LYS A 22 -12.45 13.51 -7.21
N VAL A 23 -11.95 12.35 -6.79
CA VAL A 23 -10.65 12.20 -6.15
C VAL A 23 -9.95 10.93 -6.62
N ALA A 24 -8.69 11.05 -6.97
CA ALA A 24 -7.76 9.93 -7.11
C ALA A 24 -6.81 9.93 -5.91
N ILE A 25 -6.65 8.76 -5.29
CA ILE A 25 -5.80 8.53 -4.14
C ILE A 25 -4.64 7.65 -4.59
N VAL A 26 -3.41 8.05 -4.35
CA VAL A 26 -2.22 7.33 -4.80
C VAL A 26 -1.52 6.69 -3.61
N GLY A 27 -1.51 5.37 -3.57
CA GLY A 27 -0.96 4.53 -2.51
C GLY A 27 -2.03 4.03 -1.53
N SER A 28 -1.97 2.75 -1.20
CA SER A 28 -2.92 2.03 -0.33
C SER A 28 -2.36 1.71 1.06
N GLY A 29 -1.40 2.49 1.55
CA GLY A 29 -1.01 2.48 2.96
C GLY A 29 -2.09 3.08 3.86
N PRO A 30 -1.86 3.19 5.19
CA PRO A 30 -2.87 3.65 6.15
C PRO A 30 -3.56 4.96 5.75
N ALA A 31 -2.80 5.94 5.26
CA ALA A 31 -3.35 7.23 4.83
C ALA A 31 -4.27 7.10 3.61
N GLY A 32 -3.87 6.28 2.62
CA GLY A 32 -4.67 6.03 1.43
C GLY A 32 -5.92 5.22 1.72
N LEU A 33 -5.82 4.21 2.58
CA LEU A 33 -6.96 3.42 3.05
C LEU A 33 -7.99 4.29 3.75
N SER A 34 -7.54 5.13 4.69
CA SER A 34 -8.42 6.08 5.40
C SER A 34 -9.12 7.04 4.45
N ALA A 35 -8.36 7.60 3.48
CA ALA A 35 -8.94 8.51 2.49
C ALA A 35 -9.93 7.80 1.56
N GLY A 36 -9.62 6.58 1.13
CA GLY A 36 -10.47 5.78 0.25
C GLY A 36 -11.77 5.36 0.93
N ALA A 37 -11.68 4.82 2.15
CA ALA A 37 -12.84 4.44 2.94
C ALA A 37 -13.75 5.65 3.20
N HIS A 38 -13.17 6.79 3.61
CA HIS A 38 -13.95 8.00 3.85
C HIS A 38 -14.62 8.53 2.57
N ALA A 39 -13.94 8.49 1.44
CA ALA A 39 -14.52 8.86 0.16
C ALA A 39 -15.70 7.92 -0.21
N ALA A 40 -15.56 6.62 0.04
CA ALA A 40 -16.62 5.64 -0.19
C ALA A 40 -17.84 5.90 0.71
N VAL A 41 -17.63 6.08 2.02
CA VAL A 41 -18.68 6.39 3.01
C VAL A 41 -19.46 7.65 2.63
N LEU A 42 -18.77 8.68 2.11
CA LEU A 42 -19.40 9.91 1.64
C LEU A 42 -20.02 9.80 0.24
N GLY A 43 -19.94 8.65 -0.42
CA GLY A 43 -20.44 8.47 -1.80
C GLY A 43 -19.67 9.31 -2.83
N ILE A 44 -18.45 9.73 -2.52
CA ILE A 44 -17.59 10.49 -3.43
C ILE A 44 -17.06 9.53 -4.51
N LYS A 45 -17.22 9.90 -5.78
CA LYS A 45 -16.66 9.15 -6.89
C LYS A 45 -15.12 9.18 -6.82
N HIS A 46 -14.52 8.07 -6.42
CA HIS A 46 -13.10 7.98 -6.11
C HIS A 46 -12.44 6.79 -6.80
N ILE A 47 -11.11 6.81 -6.85
CA ILE A 47 -10.28 5.67 -7.20
C ILE A 47 -9.04 5.68 -6.32
N LEU A 48 -8.71 4.53 -5.73
CA LEU A 48 -7.48 4.27 -4.99
C LEU A 48 -6.54 3.48 -5.88
N LEU A 49 -5.38 4.05 -6.18
CA LEU A 49 -4.38 3.46 -7.08
C LEU A 49 -3.24 2.87 -6.26
N GLU A 50 -2.98 1.59 -6.44
CA GLU A 50 -1.89 0.88 -5.79
C GLU A 50 -0.97 0.23 -6.84
N LYS A 51 0.34 0.38 -6.65
CA LYS A 51 1.35 -0.15 -7.58
C LYS A 51 1.49 -1.67 -7.54
N THR A 52 1.24 -2.27 -6.37
CA THR A 52 1.32 -3.72 -6.16
C THR A 52 -0.03 -4.40 -6.45
N ASP A 53 -0.06 -5.72 -6.36
CA ASP A 53 -1.28 -6.52 -6.54
C ASP A 53 -2.08 -6.71 -5.25
N HIS A 54 -1.67 -6.04 -4.18
CA HIS A 54 -2.30 -6.05 -2.85
C HIS A 54 -2.23 -4.67 -2.19
N ALA A 55 -3.07 -4.43 -1.19
CA ALA A 55 -3.02 -3.22 -0.38
C ALA A 55 -1.94 -3.31 0.71
N SER A 56 -1.54 -2.14 1.23
CA SER A 56 -0.69 -2.03 2.42
C SER A 56 0.70 -2.66 2.28
N ASP A 57 1.31 -2.52 1.11
CA ASP A 57 2.58 -3.15 0.72
C ASP A 57 3.68 -3.06 1.80
N THR A 58 3.78 -1.93 2.51
CA THR A 58 4.77 -1.78 3.60
C THR A 58 4.53 -2.77 4.73
N ILE A 59 3.28 -2.92 5.19
CA ILE A 59 2.93 -3.87 6.26
C ILE A 59 2.95 -5.30 5.73
N TYR A 60 2.50 -5.49 4.49
CA TYR A 60 2.54 -6.80 3.82
C TYR A 60 3.96 -7.39 3.78
N LYS A 61 4.97 -6.54 3.65
CA LYS A 61 6.39 -6.89 3.65
C LYS A 61 7.01 -7.03 5.04
N PHE A 62 6.30 -6.78 6.11
CA PHE A 62 6.82 -7.08 7.44
C PHE A 62 6.95 -8.60 7.62
N GLN A 63 7.89 -9.01 8.48
CA GLN A 63 8.04 -10.42 8.79
C GLN A 63 6.73 -11.00 9.34
N LYS A 64 6.51 -12.28 9.11
CA LYS A 64 5.37 -13.03 9.61
C LYS A 64 5.25 -12.92 11.12
N GLY A 65 4.05 -12.64 11.61
CA GLY A 65 3.77 -12.48 13.05
C GLY A 65 4.29 -11.20 13.68
N LYS A 66 4.94 -10.29 12.93
CA LYS A 66 5.44 -9.02 13.48
C LYS A 66 4.31 -8.19 14.06
N HIS A 67 4.53 -7.67 15.27
CA HIS A 67 3.58 -6.77 15.93
C HIS A 67 3.62 -5.38 15.29
N VAL A 68 2.47 -4.90 14.83
CA VAL A 68 2.28 -3.57 14.29
C VAL A 68 1.74 -2.67 15.39
N MET A 69 2.49 -1.63 15.71
CA MET A 69 2.16 -0.69 16.78
C MET A 69 1.25 0.42 16.28
N ALA A 70 0.24 0.77 17.05
CA ALA A 70 -0.56 1.98 16.85
C ALA A 70 -0.01 3.07 17.79
N THR A 71 0.82 3.96 17.26
CA THR A 71 1.39 5.07 18.04
C THR A 71 1.18 6.40 17.32
N PRO A 72 0.84 7.46 18.04
CA PRO A 72 0.57 7.51 19.49
C PRO A 72 -0.86 7.05 19.83
N ASP A 73 -1.03 6.31 20.91
CA ASP A 73 -2.32 5.80 21.44
C ASP A 73 -3.36 6.87 21.75
N VAL A 74 -2.96 8.13 21.74
CA VAL A 74 -3.71 9.24 22.31
C VAL A 74 -4.40 10.12 21.26
N LEU A 75 -4.17 9.92 19.95
CA LEU A 75 -4.84 10.72 18.93
C LEU A 75 -6.14 10.04 18.51
N PRO A 76 -7.30 10.70 18.72
CA PRO A 76 -8.56 10.18 18.19
C PRO A 76 -8.45 10.18 16.65
N LEU A 77 -8.30 9.01 16.06
CA LEU A 77 -8.29 8.85 14.62
C LEU A 77 -9.70 9.14 14.08
N ARG A 78 -9.78 10.06 13.13
CA ARG A 78 -10.98 10.31 12.34
C ARG A 78 -10.91 9.47 11.07
N SER A 79 -11.08 8.17 11.24
CA SER A 79 -11.00 7.22 10.13
C SER A 79 -12.16 6.24 10.20
N ASP A 80 -12.67 5.85 9.05
CA ASP A 80 -13.66 4.79 8.90
C ASP A 80 -12.97 3.40 8.87
N VAL A 81 -11.65 3.36 8.90
CA VAL A 81 -10.84 2.14 9.03
C VAL A 81 -10.29 2.07 10.44
N ASP A 82 -10.35 0.89 11.06
CA ASP A 82 -9.70 0.62 12.33
C ASP A 82 -8.19 0.44 12.14
N PHE A 83 -7.40 1.28 12.82
CA PHE A 83 -5.95 1.23 12.84
C PHE A 83 -5.41 0.79 14.21
N SER A 84 -6.10 -0.10 14.87
CA SER A 84 -5.64 -0.73 16.11
C SER A 84 -4.35 -1.52 15.92
N MET A 85 -3.58 -1.65 17.01
CA MET A 85 -2.40 -2.51 17.03
C MET A 85 -2.78 -3.99 16.92
N GLY A 86 -1.88 -4.81 16.40
CA GLY A 86 -2.10 -6.25 16.28
C GLY A 86 -0.92 -6.95 15.61
N SER A 87 -1.04 -8.23 15.35
CA SER A 87 -0.09 -8.92 14.47
C SER A 87 -0.20 -8.35 13.05
N ARG A 88 0.85 -8.53 12.26
CA ARG A 88 0.84 -8.19 10.84
C ARG A 88 -0.41 -8.75 10.12
N GLU A 89 -0.73 -9.98 10.41
CA GLU A 89 -1.84 -10.72 9.81
C GLU A 89 -3.18 -10.09 10.21
N ASP A 90 -3.41 -9.85 11.51
CA ASP A 90 -4.64 -9.24 12.01
C ASP A 90 -4.86 -7.84 11.42
N VAL A 91 -3.79 -7.05 11.34
CA VAL A 91 -3.84 -5.70 10.78
C VAL A 91 -4.19 -5.74 9.29
N LEU A 92 -3.56 -6.62 8.51
CA LEU A 92 -3.85 -6.79 7.08
C LEU A 92 -5.27 -7.28 6.85
N ASP A 93 -5.74 -8.23 7.64
CA ASP A 93 -7.12 -8.75 7.54
C ASP A 93 -8.14 -7.66 7.87
N THR A 94 -7.91 -6.88 8.92
CA THR A 94 -8.76 -5.75 9.30
C THR A 94 -8.82 -4.69 8.19
N TRP A 95 -7.68 -4.31 7.64
CA TRP A 95 -7.64 -3.25 6.62
C TRP A 95 -8.21 -3.71 5.28
N ASN A 96 -7.96 -4.95 4.87
CA ASN A 96 -8.58 -5.52 3.67
C ASN A 96 -10.09 -5.68 3.85
N GLY A 97 -10.53 -6.13 5.03
CA GLY A 97 -11.96 -6.19 5.37
C GLY A 97 -12.66 -4.84 5.27
N ALA A 98 -12.01 -3.76 5.71
CA ALA A 98 -12.56 -2.41 5.61
C ALA A 98 -12.68 -1.93 4.14
N LEU A 99 -11.75 -2.30 3.26
CA LEU A 99 -11.87 -2.00 1.83
C LEU A 99 -13.12 -2.65 1.21
N ASP A 100 -13.39 -3.90 1.60
CA ASP A 100 -14.57 -4.64 1.14
C ASP A 100 -15.87 -4.10 1.74
N GLU A 101 -15.89 -3.85 3.04
CA GLU A 101 -17.05 -3.34 3.78
C GLU A 101 -17.52 -1.99 3.23
N HIS A 102 -16.59 -1.07 3.02
CA HIS A 102 -16.89 0.26 2.49
C HIS A 102 -16.97 0.30 0.97
N GLN A 103 -16.71 -0.82 0.28
CA GLN A 103 -16.72 -0.90 -1.18
C GLN A 103 -15.79 0.13 -1.83
N VAL A 104 -14.59 0.26 -1.29
CA VAL A 104 -13.58 1.18 -1.84
C VAL A 104 -13.21 0.77 -3.26
N ASN A 105 -13.26 1.72 -4.18
CA ASN A 105 -12.85 1.49 -5.57
C ASN A 105 -11.33 1.47 -5.67
N VAL A 106 -10.73 0.28 -5.58
CA VAL A 106 -9.28 0.08 -5.64
C VAL A 106 -8.88 -0.49 -7.00
N ARG A 107 -7.83 0.08 -7.58
CA ARG A 107 -7.14 -0.47 -8.75
C ARG A 107 -5.71 -0.84 -8.37
N TYR A 108 -5.43 -2.14 -8.37
CA TYR A 108 -4.10 -2.71 -8.17
C TYR A 108 -3.29 -2.71 -9.46
N ASN A 109 -1.96 -2.96 -9.37
CA ASN A 109 -1.03 -2.91 -10.50
C ASN A 109 -1.13 -1.58 -11.29
N ALA A 110 -1.37 -0.49 -10.55
CA ALA A 110 -1.65 0.84 -11.08
C ALA A 110 -0.61 1.86 -10.57
N GLU A 111 0.63 1.63 -10.94
CA GLU A 111 1.73 2.52 -10.57
C GLU A 111 1.61 3.84 -11.33
N VAL A 112 1.46 4.94 -10.59
CA VAL A 112 1.42 6.29 -11.14
C VAL A 112 2.83 6.74 -11.47
N LYS A 113 3.08 7.00 -12.75
CA LYS A 113 4.36 7.47 -13.28
C LYS A 113 4.46 9.00 -13.30
N GLU A 114 3.36 9.65 -13.65
CA GLU A 114 3.35 11.10 -13.85
C GLU A 114 1.98 11.69 -13.47
N VAL A 115 2.01 12.89 -12.93
CA VAL A 115 0.82 13.69 -12.64
C VAL A 115 0.96 15.00 -13.41
N SER A 116 -0.07 15.36 -14.18
CA SER A 116 -0.14 16.58 -14.94
C SER A 116 -1.46 17.32 -14.73
N GLY A 117 -1.57 18.55 -15.23
CA GLY A 117 -2.79 19.35 -15.10
C GLY A 117 -2.79 20.28 -13.90
N GLN A 118 -3.99 20.63 -13.45
CA GLN A 118 -4.21 21.57 -12.35
C GLN A 118 -5.49 21.22 -11.59
N LYS A 119 -5.70 21.84 -10.43
CA LYS A 119 -6.89 21.62 -9.62
C LYS A 119 -8.18 21.72 -10.46
N GLY A 120 -9.00 20.69 -10.37
CA GLY A 120 -10.22 20.51 -11.14
C GLY A 120 -10.05 19.73 -12.44
N ASN A 121 -8.81 19.53 -12.91
CA ASN A 121 -8.51 18.80 -14.15
C ASN A 121 -7.09 18.22 -14.11
N PHE A 122 -6.91 17.14 -13.38
CA PHE A 122 -5.66 16.38 -13.31
C PHE A 122 -5.73 15.13 -14.18
N GLU A 123 -4.58 14.76 -14.72
CA GLU A 123 -4.35 13.48 -15.38
C GLU A 123 -3.20 12.75 -14.70
N LEU A 124 -3.43 11.49 -14.32
CA LEU A 124 -2.42 10.60 -13.77
C LEU A 124 -2.10 9.54 -14.83
N THR A 125 -0.88 9.56 -15.33
CA THR A 125 -0.39 8.56 -16.27
C THR A 125 0.22 7.40 -15.50
N LEU A 126 -0.27 6.19 -15.74
CA LEU A 126 0.24 4.96 -15.16
C LEU A 126 1.42 4.40 -15.98
N THR A 127 2.22 3.54 -15.37
CA THR A 127 3.37 2.90 -16.03
C THR A 127 2.97 2.00 -17.21
N ASN A 128 1.76 1.48 -17.21
CA ASN A 128 1.18 0.69 -18.32
C ASN A 128 0.62 1.54 -19.47
N GLY A 129 0.66 2.87 -19.34
CA GLY A 129 0.19 3.82 -20.35
C GLY A 129 -1.26 4.27 -20.19
N ASP A 130 -2.02 3.73 -19.24
CA ASP A 130 -3.36 4.21 -18.92
C ASP A 130 -3.33 5.61 -18.34
N VAL A 131 -4.40 6.37 -18.57
CA VAL A 131 -4.57 7.73 -18.03
C VAL A 131 -5.84 7.78 -17.17
N ILE A 132 -5.69 8.20 -15.93
CA ILE A 132 -6.79 8.43 -14.99
C ILE A 132 -7.04 9.92 -14.87
N LYS A 133 -8.29 10.34 -15.10
CA LYS A 133 -8.71 11.75 -14.97
C LYS A 133 -9.40 11.99 -13.65
N THR A 134 -9.05 13.09 -12.99
CA THR A 134 -9.61 13.42 -11.68
C THR A 134 -9.61 14.93 -11.42
N GLU A 135 -10.53 15.38 -10.58
CA GLU A 135 -10.57 16.79 -10.15
C GLU A 135 -9.56 17.09 -9.01
N THR A 136 -9.28 16.10 -8.15
CA THR A 136 -8.42 16.25 -6.99
C THR A 136 -7.53 15.01 -6.82
N ILE A 137 -6.37 15.20 -6.21
CA ILE A 137 -5.43 14.10 -5.91
C ILE A 137 -5.08 14.12 -4.43
N VAL A 138 -5.04 12.93 -3.83
CA VAL A 138 -4.46 12.68 -2.51
C VAL A 138 -3.21 11.82 -2.72
N LEU A 139 -2.04 12.35 -2.35
CA LEU A 139 -0.79 11.60 -2.39
C LEU A 139 -0.56 10.93 -1.04
N ALA A 140 -0.68 9.60 -1.02
CA ALA A 140 -0.51 8.75 0.17
C ALA A 140 0.63 7.73 -0.04
N ILE A 141 1.72 8.16 -0.68
CA ILE A 141 2.83 7.32 -1.18
C ILE A 141 3.80 6.87 -0.10
N GLY A 142 3.66 7.32 1.14
CA GLY A 142 4.53 6.97 2.26
C GLY A 142 5.97 7.46 2.10
N LEU A 143 6.86 6.98 2.97
CA LEU A 143 8.28 7.35 2.99
C LEU A 143 9.23 6.20 2.63
N GLN A 144 8.77 4.95 2.69
CA GLN A 144 9.62 3.75 2.58
C GLN A 144 9.84 3.26 1.16
N GLY A 145 9.52 4.07 0.15
CA GLY A 145 9.66 3.68 -1.27
C GLY A 145 11.10 3.52 -1.76
N ASN A 146 12.08 4.12 -1.08
CA ASN A 146 13.50 4.03 -1.42
C ASN A 146 14.29 3.50 -0.23
N LEU A 147 14.66 2.24 -0.27
CA LEU A 147 15.54 1.65 0.74
C LEU A 147 16.96 2.19 0.61
N ASN A 148 17.60 2.52 1.74
CA ASN A 148 19.03 2.76 1.78
C ASN A 148 19.76 1.42 1.64
N THR A 149 20.23 1.15 0.43
CA THR A 149 20.98 -0.08 0.15
C THR A 149 22.40 0.00 0.69
N LEU A 150 22.97 -1.16 1.05
CA LEU A 150 24.35 -1.28 1.49
C LEU A 150 25.31 -0.88 0.36
N ARG A 151 26.12 0.16 0.59
CA ARG A 151 27.06 0.71 -0.40
C ARG A 151 28.49 0.60 0.10
N ILE A 152 28.97 -0.63 0.26
CA ILE A 152 30.37 -0.93 0.61
C ILE A 152 31.00 -1.77 -0.51
N PRO A 153 32.31 -1.68 -0.72
CA PRO A 153 33.01 -2.54 -1.69
C PRO A 153 32.78 -4.01 -1.37
N GLY A 154 32.38 -4.79 -2.37
CA GLY A 154 32.10 -6.21 -2.22
C GLY A 154 30.64 -6.57 -1.94
N ALA A 155 29.76 -5.61 -1.63
CA ALA A 155 28.33 -5.89 -1.42
C ALA A 155 27.67 -6.51 -2.68
N GLU A 156 28.15 -6.13 -3.86
CA GLU A 156 27.70 -6.67 -5.15
C GLU A 156 28.00 -8.16 -5.35
N ASN A 157 28.92 -8.73 -4.55
CA ASN A 157 29.30 -10.14 -4.62
C ASN A 157 28.52 -11.03 -3.64
N VAL A 158 27.67 -10.42 -2.81
CA VAL A 158 26.85 -11.16 -1.83
C VAL A 158 25.57 -11.62 -2.50
N THR A 159 25.42 -12.93 -2.68
CA THR A 159 24.29 -13.53 -3.40
C THR A 159 22.97 -13.51 -2.62
N HIS A 160 23.04 -13.40 -1.29
CA HIS A 160 21.88 -13.46 -0.39
C HIS A 160 21.76 -12.21 0.48
N LEU A 161 22.08 -11.03 -0.09
CA LEU A 161 21.88 -9.76 0.60
C LEU A 161 20.40 -9.41 0.62
N GLN A 162 19.82 -9.40 1.82
CA GLN A 162 18.41 -9.06 2.03
C GLN A 162 18.28 -7.77 2.82
N TYR A 163 17.20 -7.02 2.57
CA TYR A 163 16.85 -5.80 3.28
C TYR A 163 15.56 -5.96 4.07
N GLN A 164 15.05 -7.17 4.12
CA GLN A 164 13.79 -7.54 4.71
C GLN A 164 13.87 -9.00 5.15
N LEU A 165 13.30 -9.31 6.29
CA LEU A 165 13.10 -10.68 6.74
C LEU A 165 11.62 -11.02 6.59
N ASP A 166 11.30 -11.96 5.71
CA ASP A 166 9.91 -12.33 5.43
C ASP A 166 9.39 -13.41 6.40
N ASP A 167 10.08 -14.54 6.49
CA ASP A 167 9.75 -15.61 7.42
C ASP A 167 11.00 -16.04 8.20
N PRO A 168 11.05 -15.82 9.51
CA PRO A 168 12.20 -16.24 10.33
C PRO A 168 12.45 -17.76 10.31
N ASP A 169 11.40 -18.56 10.11
CA ASP A 169 11.49 -20.02 10.12
C ASP A 169 12.31 -20.56 8.93
N GLU A 170 12.47 -19.75 7.85
CA GLU A 170 13.31 -20.13 6.70
C GLU A 170 14.81 -20.17 7.02
N TYR A 171 15.22 -19.57 8.14
CA TYR A 171 16.64 -19.43 8.53
C TYR A 171 17.03 -20.33 9.72
N GLU A 172 16.19 -21.31 10.05
CA GLU A 172 16.55 -22.28 11.11
C GLU A 172 17.89 -22.96 10.79
N HIS A 173 18.78 -22.96 11.79
CA HIS A 173 20.14 -23.55 11.70
C HIS A 173 21.13 -22.80 10.76
N GLU A 174 20.78 -21.62 10.28
CA GLU A 174 21.70 -20.80 9.48
C GLU A 174 22.50 -19.80 10.34
N THR A 175 23.65 -19.37 9.83
CA THR A 175 24.41 -18.27 10.42
C THR A 175 24.14 -17.00 9.65
N ILE A 176 23.45 -16.04 10.30
CA ILE A 176 23.04 -14.78 9.69
C ILE A 176 23.95 -13.67 10.22
N ILE A 177 24.32 -12.74 9.35
CA ILE A 177 25.00 -11.50 9.71
C ILE A 177 24.02 -10.35 9.54
N VAL A 178 23.67 -9.67 10.65
CA VAL A 178 22.85 -8.47 10.63
C VAL A 178 23.73 -7.25 10.56
N ILE A 179 23.53 -6.38 9.56
CA ILE A 179 24.30 -5.16 9.34
C ILE A 179 23.42 -3.96 9.71
N GLY A 180 23.73 -3.33 10.84
CA GLY A 180 22.99 -2.19 11.38
C GLY A 180 22.70 -2.34 12.86
N ALA A 181 22.21 -1.28 13.48
CA ALA A 181 21.82 -1.24 14.90
C ALA A 181 20.58 -0.36 15.11
N GLY A 182 19.76 -0.18 14.08
CA GLY A 182 18.47 0.47 14.17
C GLY A 182 17.37 -0.52 14.55
N ASP A 183 16.15 -0.02 14.73
CA ASP A 183 14.98 -0.81 15.15
C ASP A 183 14.78 -2.05 14.25
N ALA A 184 14.85 -1.89 12.93
CA ALA A 184 14.72 -3.00 12.00
C ALA A 184 15.80 -4.09 12.18
N ALA A 185 17.02 -3.74 12.59
CA ALA A 185 18.09 -4.69 12.80
C ALA A 185 18.01 -5.41 14.16
N ILE A 186 17.27 -4.86 15.09
CA ILE A 186 17.10 -5.42 16.45
C ILE A 186 15.80 -6.24 16.53
N GLU A 187 14.79 -5.85 15.77
CA GLU A 187 13.46 -6.49 15.78
C GLU A 187 13.36 -7.71 14.82
N ASN A 188 14.27 -7.80 13.85
CA ASN A 188 14.39 -8.93 12.94
C ASN A 188 15.53 -9.85 13.47
#